data_0b237de1bb0a45d341ad3d7da4ad9d82
#
_entry.id   0b237de1bb0a45d341ad3d7da4ad9d82
#
_cell.length_a   1.000
_cell.length_b   1.000
_cell.length_c   1.000
_cell.angle_alpha   90.00
_cell.angle_beta   90.00
_cell.angle_gamma   90.00
#
_symmetry.space_group_name_H-M   'P 1'
#
loop_
_entity.id
_entity.type
_entity.pdbx_description
1 polymer ?
#
loop_
_entity_poly.entity_id
_entity_poly.type
_entity_poly.pdbx_seq_one_letter_code
_entity_poly.pdbx_strand_id
1 'polypeptide(L)'
;MQLFENIGMALTSVRSNKMRSLLTMLGIIIGIAAVIAIETVGNSMTGSVMDSMSGMGASNISVTVTQKSSSDTSGTSQGVRLRRFMDSKPSDADLITDAMINDFTAAFPTQVHHIELTQQVGSGTTAKYGDPTTTITATVSGINHAALAARDDDSQILYGRWLDDDRDAGRKVACVSEKFVEQAIGGSAQDAIGKAVTLTINQNLYTFYIQGVYKYTEDSYSSMYGGSDDDSIQTDFYIPLDVAKAIAGAGAGYQSITVVANGGTVNVTDFVNTVGDFFASYYTRNDSWTVSASSLASLLDSMSSMMNTVSLGISAIAALSLLVGGIGVMNIMLVSVTERTSEIGLKKAIGARKKVILFQFLTEASMLTSIGGVIGVIVGIALSKVVSELSGAPTAISIPAIIGSVLFSTLIGVIFGLLPSVKAADLNPIDALRSE
;
A
#
# COMPACT_ATOMS: atom_id res chain seq x y z
N MET A 1 41.82 24.24 -7.88
CA MET A 1 41.95 24.61 -9.29
C MET A 1 41.96 23.38 -10.21
N GLN A 2 42.78 22.36 -9.97
CA GLN A 2 42.83 21.14 -10.81
C GLN A 2 41.52 20.35 -10.97
N LEU A 3 40.60 20.35 -9.95
CA LEU A 3 39.36 19.63 -10.05
C LEU A 3 38.37 20.23 -11.05
N PHE A 4 38.28 21.55 -11.11
CA PHE A 4 37.41 22.24 -12.07
C PHE A 4 37.89 22.13 -13.51
N GLU A 5 39.22 22.13 -13.72
CA GLU A 5 39.83 21.90 -15.05
C GLU A 5 39.58 20.45 -15.52
N ASN A 6 39.72 19.47 -14.60
CA ASN A 6 39.46 18.07 -14.93
C ASN A 6 37.99 17.84 -15.29
N ILE A 7 37.06 18.54 -14.61
CA ILE A 7 35.63 18.53 -14.93
C ILE A 7 35.35 19.08 -16.31
N GLY A 8 35.97 20.20 -16.66
CA GLY A 8 35.85 20.81 -18.00
C GLY A 8 36.39 19.91 -19.12
N MET A 9 37.53 19.24 -18.88
CA MET A 9 38.12 18.29 -19.83
C MET A 9 37.24 17.04 -20.00
N ALA A 10 36.66 16.52 -18.92
CA ALA A 10 35.74 15.38 -18.98
C ALA A 10 34.48 15.72 -19.78
N LEU A 11 33.93 16.92 -19.62
CA LEU A 11 32.72 17.36 -20.34
C LEU A 11 33.02 17.50 -21.88
N THR A 12 34.19 18.01 -22.24
CA THR A 12 34.61 18.12 -23.64
C THR A 12 34.87 16.74 -24.26
N SER A 13 35.44 15.80 -23.53
CA SER A 13 35.65 14.42 -23.95
C SER A 13 34.30 13.69 -24.25
N VAL A 14 33.29 13.85 -23.38
CA VAL A 14 31.94 13.34 -23.64
C VAL A 14 31.32 13.94 -24.90
N ARG A 15 31.55 15.22 -25.13
CA ARG A 15 30.97 15.94 -26.28
C ARG A 15 31.63 15.60 -27.62
N SER A 16 32.89 15.16 -27.63
CA SER A 16 33.61 14.77 -28.84
C SER A 16 33.22 13.38 -29.38
N ASN A 17 32.83 12.44 -28.47
CA ASN A 17 32.48 11.07 -28.84
C ASN A 17 31.05 10.70 -28.37
N LYS A 18 30.05 11.49 -28.76
CA LYS A 18 28.65 11.42 -28.27
C LYS A 18 28.03 10.03 -28.35
N MET A 19 28.16 9.33 -29.49
CA MET A 19 27.50 8.03 -29.67
C MET A 19 28.09 6.94 -28.76
N ARG A 20 29.43 6.95 -28.60
CA ARG A 20 30.12 5.98 -27.75
C ARG A 20 29.81 6.20 -26.29
N SER A 21 29.82 7.45 -25.84
CA SER A 21 29.47 7.82 -24.44
C SER A 21 28.02 7.55 -24.14
N LEU A 22 27.09 7.79 -25.07
CA LEU A 22 25.67 7.56 -24.91
C LEU A 22 25.34 6.06 -24.79
N LEU A 23 25.94 5.21 -25.66
CA LEU A 23 25.73 3.77 -25.62
C LEU A 23 26.19 3.13 -24.30
N THR A 24 27.31 3.62 -23.75
CA THR A 24 27.81 3.08 -22.47
C THR A 24 27.03 3.60 -21.27
N MET A 25 26.60 4.87 -21.27
CA MET A 25 25.77 5.41 -20.25
C MET A 25 24.36 4.78 -20.26
N LEU A 26 23.91 4.22 -21.40
CA LEU A 26 22.58 3.64 -21.55
C LEU A 26 22.29 2.54 -20.49
N GLY A 27 23.26 1.65 -20.25
CA GLY A 27 23.12 0.62 -19.20
C GLY A 27 22.95 1.20 -17.79
N ILE A 28 23.67 2.30 -17.50
CA ILE A 28 23.59 3.01 -16.22
C ILE A 28 22.25 3.75 -16.12
N ILE A 29 21.85 4.43 -17.20
CA ILE A 29 20.57 5.16 -17.25
C ILE A 29 19.40 4.22 -17.03
N ILE A 30 19.34 3.09 -17.73
CA ILE A 30 18.26 2.11 -17.61
C ILE A 30 18.23 1.51 -16.20
N GLY A 31 19.40 1.12 -15.67
CA GLY A 31 19.50 0.54 -14.33
C GLY A 31 18.96 1.48 -13.24
N ILE A 32 19.39 2.73 -13.27
CA ILE A 32 18.95 3.75 -12.27
C ILE A 32 17.50 4.14 -12.49
N ALA A 33 17.06 4.32 -13.74
CA ALA A 33 15.68 4.66 -14.03
C ALA A 33 14.70 3.58 -13.53
N ALA A 34 15.05 2.29 -13.71
CA ALA A 34 14.25 1.19 -13.24
C ALA A 34 14.12 1.17 -11.70
N VAL A 35 15.22 1.38 -10.96
CA VAL A 35 15.20 1.43 -9.48
C VAL A 35 14.31 2.58 -8.99
N ILE A 36 14.48 3.77 -9.53
CA ILE A 36 13.71 4.95 -9.12
C ILE A 36 12.22 4.78 -9.46
N ALA A 37 11.91 4.26 -10.65
CA ALA A 37 10.53 4.05 -11.06
C ALA A 37 9.81 3.09 -10.13
N ILE A 38 10.42 1.95 -9.78
CA ILE A 38 9.78 0.95 -8.94
C ILE A 38 9.63 1.40 -7.51
N GLU A 39 10.64 2.08 -6.95
CA GLU A 39 10.57 2.57 -5.57
C GLU A 39 9.53 3.69 -5.44
N THR A 40 9.44 4.57 -6.43
CA THR A 40 8.41 5.61 -6.47
C THR A 40 7.01 5.00 -6.58
N VAL A 41 6.80 4.00 -7.45
CA VAL A 41 5.51 3.31 -7.59
C VAL A 41 5.15 2.56 -6.31
N GLY A 42 6.09 1.85 -5.69
CA GLY A 42 5.88 1.14 -4.42
C GLY A 42 5.43 2.08 -3.29
N ASN A 43 6.13 3.19 -3.12
CA ASN A 43 5.79 4.21 -2.11
C ASN A 43 4.44 4.88 -2.41
N SER A 44 4.12 5.14 -3.69
CA SER A 44 2.85 5.71 -4.11
C SER A 44 1.67 4.78 -3.82
N MET A 45 1.82 3.48 -4.09
CA MET A 45 0.77 2.49 -3.78
C MET A 45 0.53 2.39 -2.28
N THR A 46 1.60 2.31 -1.49
CA THR A 46 1.48 2.26 -0.02
C THR A 46 0.83 3.53 0.53
N GLY A 47 1.23 4.70 0.02
CA GLY A 47 0.66 5.98 0.40
C GLY A 47 -0.83 6.09 0.04
N SER A 48 -1.23 5.69 -1.17
CA SER A 48 -2.64 5.72 -1.60
C SER A 48 -3.54 4.81 -0.77
N VAL A 49 -3.03 3.62 -0.42
CA VAL A 49 -3.76 2.71 0.47
C VAL A 49 -3.88 3.33 1.87
N MET A 50 -2.82 3.95 2.38
CA MET A 50 -2.82 4.60 3.69
C MET A 50 -3.78 5.79 3.74
N ASP A 51 -3.80 6.63 2.70
CA ASP A 51 -4.71 7.77 2.59
C ASP A 51 -6.18 7.31 2.46
N SER A 52 -6.44 6.30 1.63
CA SER A 52 -7.79 5.74 1.45
C SER A 52 -8.33 5.08 2.73
N MET A 53 -7.46 4.60 3.60
CA MET A 53 -7.82 3.85 4.79
C MET A 53 -7.58 4.62 6.11
N SER A 54 -7.10 5.88 6.04
CA SER A 54 -6.88 6.71 7.23
C SER A 54 -8.18 6.97 8.03
N GLY A 55 -9.34 6.94 7.36
CA GLY A 55 -10.67 7.03 8.00
C GLY A 55 -11.20 5.71 8.56
N MET A 56 -10.55 4.56 8.31
CA MET A 56 -11.06 3.24 8.72
C MET A 56 -10.52 2.75 10.08
N GLY A 57 -9.92 3.63 10.88
CA GLY A 57 -9.41 3.31 12.22
C GLY A 57 -8.11 2.50 12.19
N ALA A 58 -6.98 3.20 12.28
CA ALA A 58 -5.65 2.58 12.35
C ALA A 58 -5.48 1.63 13.56
N SER A 59 -6.36 1.73 14.56
CA SER A 59 -6.37 0.92 15.77
C SER A 59 -7.29 -0.30 15.70
N ASN A 60 -7.97 -0.53 14.57
CA ASN A 60 -8.96 -1.58 14.43
C ASN A 60 -8.29 -2.92 14.08
N ILE A 61 -8.60 -3.95 14.87
CA ILE A 61 -8.16 -5.33 14.68
C ILE A 61 -9.39 -6.17 14.37
N SER A 62 -9.51 -6.64 13.15
CA SER A 62 -10.56 -7.55 12.72
C SER A 62 -10.21 -8.97 13.14
N VAL A 63 -11.10 -9.60 13.89
CA VAL A 63 -10.99 -10.98 14.38
C VAL A 63 -12.07 -11.80 13.69
N THR A 64 -11.68 -12.74 12.84
CA THR A 64 -12.62 -13.48 11.98
C THR A 64 -12.41 -14.97 12.12
N VAL A 65 -13.51 -15.71 12.19
CA VAL A 65 -13.52 -17.19 12.16
C VAL A 65 -13.18 -17.65 10.75
N THR A 66 -12.09 -18.39 10.61
CA THR A 66 -11.56 -18.87 9.33
C THR A 66 -11.39 -20.38 9.37
N GLN A 67 -11.47 -21.02 8.21
CA GLN A 67 -11.24 -22.45 8.10
C GLN A 67 -9.75 -22.75 8.23
N LYS A 68 -9.38 -23.78 9.01
CA LYS A 68 -8.01 -24.26 9.10
C LYS A 68 -7.56 -24.79 7.73
N SER A 69 -6.45 -24.24 7.21
CA SER A 69 -5.80 -24.79 6.02
C SER A 69 -5.24 -26.14 6.38
N SER A 70 -5.80 -27.23 5.82
CA SER A 70 -5.17 -28.56 5.93
C SER A 70 -3.89 -28.53 5.10
N SER A 71 -2.76 -28.35 5.76
CA SER A 71 -1.41 -28.39 5.16
C SER A 71 -0.91 -29.80 4.84
N ASP A 72 -1.76 -30.83 4.98
CA ASP A 72 -1.42 -32.20 4.64
C ASP A 72 -2.31 -32.72 3.52
N THR A 73 -1.83 -32.74 2.32
CA THR A 73 -1.80 -33.92 1.42
C THR A 73 -1.22 -33.51 0.06
N SER A 74 -0.01 -33.95 -0.20
CA SER A 74 0.53 -34.11 -1.53
C SER A 74 -0.38 -35.09 -2.32
N GLY A 75 -0.93 -34.63 -3.43
CA GLY A 75 -1.53 -35.50 -4.42
C GLY A 75 -2.97 -35.24 -4.79
N THR A 76 -3.13 -34.79 -6.04
CA THR A 76 -4.27 -35.00 -6.94
C THR A 76 -5.64 -34.46 -6.55
N SER A 77 -6.03 -33.44 -7.26
CA SER A 77 -7.40 -32.92 -7.45
C SER A 77 -7.65 -31.48 -7.00
N GLN A 78 -7.07 -30.54 -7.74
CA GLN A 78 -7.37 -29.11 -7.57
C GLN A 78 -8.86 -28.74 -7.80
N GLY A 79 -9.59 -29.54 -8.58
CA GLY A 79 -10.99 -29.23 -8.94
C GLY A 79 -12.02 -29.52 -7.84
N VAL A 80 -11.76 -30.49 -6.93
CA VAL A 80 -12.72 -30.88 -5.88
C VAL A 80 -12.54 -30.03 -4.62
N ARG A 81 -11.35 -29.50 -4.38
CA ARG A 81 -11.05 -28.65 -3.21
C ARG A 81 -11.66 -27.26 -3.29
N LEU A 82 -11.65 -26.62 -4.46
CA LEU A 82 -12.29 -25.30 -4.64
C LEU A 82 -13.79 -25.32 -4.32
N ARG A 83 -14.48 -26.42 -4.65
CA ARG A 83 -15.91 -26.56 -4.36
C ARG A 83 -16.23 -26.76 -2.87
N ARG A 84 -15.31 -27.38 -2.11
CA ARG A 84 -15.48 -27.60 -0.66
C ARG A 84 -15.19 -26.34 0.16
N PHE A 85 -14.33 -25.46 -0.35
CA PHE A 85 -14.01 -24.16 0.29
C PHE A 85 -15.14 -23.11 0.12
N MET A 86 -16.02 -23.28 -0.87
CA MET A 86 -17.08 -22.30 -1.13
C MET A 86 -18.39 -22.54 -0.35
N ASP A 87 -18.57 -23.72 0.30
CA ASP A 87 -19.87 -24.13 0.83
C ASP A 87 -19.93 -24.38 2.35
N SER A 88 -18.82 -24.32 3.09
CA SER A 88 -18.87 -24.55 4.53
C SER A 88 -18.93 -23.23 5.31
N LYS A 89 -20.15 -22.88 5.75
CA LYS A 89 -20.32 -21.83 6.77
C LYS A 89 -19.99 -22.42 8.14
N PRO A 90 -19.37 -21.63 9.04
CA PRO A 90 -19.19 -22.05 10.44
C PRO A 90 -20.57 -22.33 11.08
N SER A 91 -20.62 -23.37 11.89
CA SER A 91 -21.82 -23.66 12.70
C SER A 91 -21.88 -22.70 13.88
N ASP A 92 -23.04 -22.61 14.54
CA ASP A 92 -23.20 -21.75 15.71
C ASP A 92 -22.21 -22.06 16.84
N ALA A 93 -21.75 -23.31 16.92
CA ALA A 93 -20.73 -23.72 17.89
C ALA A 93 -19.29 -23.26 17.52
N ASP A 94 -19.08 -22.86 16.27
CA ASP A 94 -17.79 -22.40 15.77
C ASP A 94 -17.66 -20.88 15.82
N LEU A 95 -18.72 -20.15 16.19
CA LEU A 95 -18.73 -18.70 16.23
C LEU A 95 -18.06 -18.15 17.50
N ILE A 96 -17.58 -16.93 17.44
CA ILE A 96 -17.07 -16.18 18.60
C ILE A 96 -18.26 -15.86 19.50
N THR A 97 -18.18 -16.26 20.77
CA THR A 97 -19.27 -16.07 21.73
C THR A 97 -19.06 -14.82 22.59
N ASP A 98 -20.15 -14.29 23.17
CA ASP A 98 -20.08 -13.19 24.14
C ASP A 98 -19.21 -13.53 25.36
N ALA A 99 -19.14 -14.81 25.76
CA ALA A 99 -18.25 -15.26 26.84
C ALA A 99 -16.76 -15.05 26.46
N MET A 100 -16.35 -15.42 25.23
CA MET A 100 -14.99 -15.21 24.76
C MET A 100 -14.63 -13.72 24.69
N ILE A 101 -15.59 -12.87 24.28
CA ILE A 101 -15.45 -11.42 24.23
C ILE A 101 -15.25 -10.83 25.61
N ASN A 102 -16.05 -11.26 26.58
CA ASN A 102 -15.95 -10.81 27.97
C ASN A 102 -14.64 -11.25 28.61
N ASP A 103 -14.22 -12.50 28.40
CA ASP A 103 -12.94 -13.01 28.88
C ASP A 103 -11.76 -12.21 28.29
N PHE A 104 -11.84 -11.87 26.99
CA PHE A 104 -10.83 -11.06 26.32
C PHE A 104 -10.76 -9.64 26.92
N THR A 105 -11.91 -9.00 27.09
CA THR A 105 -11.97 -7.64 27.65
C THR A 105 -11.48 -7.62 29.10
N ALA A 106 -11.75 -8.66 29.87
CA ALA A 106 -11.25 -8.81 31.25
C ALA A 106 -9.75 -9.06 31.29
N ALA A 107 -9.18 -9.77 30.30
CA ALA A 107 -7.74 -10.04 30.22
C ALA A 107 -6.93 -8.79 29.79
N PHE A 108 -7.50 -7.91 28.96
CA PHE A 108 -6.81 -6.76 28.37
C PHE A 108 -7.50 -5.40 28.62
N PRO A 109 -7.85 -5.02 29.85
CA PRO A 109 -8.72 -3.88 30.15
C PRO A 109 -8.12 -2.51 29.81
N THR A 110 -6.78 -2.40 29.75
CA THR A 110 -6.08 -1.14 29.42
C THR A 110 -5.68 -1.04 27.95
N GLN A 111 -5.64 -2.16 27.25
CA GLN A 111 -5.16 -2.27 25.86
C GLN A 111 -6.32 -2.20 24.85
N VAL A 112 -7.52 -2.60 25.28
CA VAL A 112 -8.75 -2.54 24.49
C VAL A 112 -9.52 -1.27 24.84
N HIS A 113 -9.83 -0.48 23.82
CA HIS A 113 -10.71 0.69 23.99
C HIS A 113 -12.17 0.25 24.02
N HIS A 114 -12.61 -0.46 22.98
CA HIS A 114 -13.95 -1.06 22.90
C HIS A 114 -13.95 -2.20 21.86
N ILE A 115 -15.07 -2.93 21.78
CA ILE A 115 -15.28 -3.97 20.78
C ILE A 115 -16.50 -3.61 19.94
N GLU A 116 -16.29 -3.58 18.63
CA GLU A 116 -17.36 -3.35 17.66
C GLU A 116 -17.92 -4.68 17.20
N LEU A 117 -19.22 -4.81 17.33
CA LEU A 117 -19.98 -5.97 16.89
C LEU A 117 -20.86 -5.55 15.73
N THR A 118 -20.65 -6.17 14.59
CA THR A 118 -21.44 -5.89 13.38
C THR A 118 -21.99 -7.17 12.79
N GLN A 119 -23.24 -7.14 12.37
CA GLN A 119 -23.91 -8.22 11.64
C GLN A 119 -24.47 -7.66 10.33
N GLN A 120 -23.84 -7.96 9.24
CA GLN A 120 -24.37 -7.58 7.93
C GLN A 120 -25.59 -8.43 7.59
N VAL A 121 -26.69 -7.77 7.21
CA VAL A 121 -27.94 -8.43 6.82
C VAL A 121 -28.01 -8.55 5.30
N GLY A 122 -27.48 -7.56 4.59
CA GLY A 122 -27.49 -7.47 3.13
C GLY A 122 -28.01 -6.13 2.63
N SER A 123 -28.33 -6.07 1.34
CA SER A 123 -28.91 -4.88 0.74
C SER A 123 -30.41 -4.86 0.93
N GLY A 124 -30.93 -3.74 1.42
CA GLY A 124 -32.35 -3.45 1.51
C GLY A 124 -32.74 -2.43 0.46
N THR A 125 -33.85 -2.67 -0.23
CA THR A 125 -34.37 -1.76 -1.25
C THR A 125 -35.68 -1.11 -0.81
N THR A 126 -35.86 0.17 -1.12
CA THR A 126 -37.10 0.93 -0.92
C THR A 126 -37.37 1.84 -2.12
N ALA A 127 -38.61 2.29 -2.26
CA ALA A 127 -38.98 3.23 -3.32
C ALA A 127 -38.43 4.63 -3.06
N LYS A 128 -38.03 5.33 -4.14
CA LYS A 128 -37.59 6.71 -4.07
C LYS A 128 -38.77 7.64 -3.79
N TYR A 129 -38.60 8.64 -2.97
CA TYR A 129 -39.60 9.65 -2.70
C TYR A 129 -39.94 10.44 -3.97
N GLY A 130 -41.23 10.56 -4.25
CA GLY A 130 -41.72 11.24 -5.45
C GLY A 130 -41.62 10.45 -6.76
N ASP A 131 -40.88 9.35 -6.80
CA ASP A 131 -40.80 8.43 -7.94
C ASP A 131 -40.79 6.97 -7.48
N PRO A 132 -41.97 6.34 -7.31
CA PRO A 132 -42.08 4.97 -6.85
C PRO A 132 -41.57 3.92 -7.86
N THR A 133 -41.20 4.32 -9.07
CA THR A 133 -40.62 3.41 -10.07
C THR A 133 -39.11 3.24 -9.89
N THR A 134 -38.47 4.20 -9.27
CA THR A 134 -37.04 4.13 -8.92
C THR A 134 -36.86 3.54 -7.52
N THR A 135 -35.91 2.63 -7.39
CA THR A 135 -35.58 1.99 -6.12
C THR A 135 -34.26 2.51 -5.58
N ILE A 136 -34.21 2.76 -4.27
CA ILE A 136 -33.00 3.12 -3.53
C ILE A 136 -32.51 1.88 -2.79
N THR A 137 -31.21 1.68 -2.80
CA THR A 137 -30.55 0.58 -2.10
C THR A 137 -29.82 1.10 -0.87
N ALA A 138 -30.04 0.46 0.27
CA ALA A 138 -29.31 0.72 1.50
C ALA A 138 -28.61 -0.55 1.97
N THR A 139 -27.39 -0.44 2.48
CA THR A 139 -26.73 -1.54 3.18
C THR A 139 -27.28 -1.63 4.59
N VAL A 140 -27.93 -2.76 4.90
CA VAL A 140 -28.52 -2.98 6.22
C VAL A 140 -27.54 -3.75 7.09
N SER A 141 -27.15 -3.14 8.20
CA SER A 141 -26.20 -3.70 9.16
C SER A 141 -26.71 -3.56 10.59
N GLY A 142 -26.67 -4.65 11.33
CA GLY A 142 -26.81 -4.62 12.79
C GLY A 142 -25.48 -4.20 13.41
N ILE A 143 -25.55 -3.33 14.41
CA ILE A 143 -24.36 -2.75 15.02
C ILE A 143 -24.62 -2.50 16.50
N ASN A 144 -23.60 -2.66 17.34
CA ASN A 144 -23.68 -2.35 18.75
C ASN A 144 -23.44 -0.86 19.03
N HIS A 145 -23.87 -0.41 20.21
CA HIS A 145 -23.73 0.98 20.62
C HIS A 145 -22.28 1.48 20.60
N ALA A 146 -21.33 0.65 21.05
CA ALA A 146 -19.91 1.02 21.09
C ALA A 146 -19.36 1.40 19.71
N ALA A 147 -19.72 0.66 18.68
CA ALA A 147 -19.32 0.95 17.30
C ALA A 147 -20.00 2.20 16.74
N LEU A 148 -21.24 2.49 17.12
CA LEU A 148 -21.92 3.73 16.71
C LEU A 148 -21.34 4.94 17.41
N ALA A 149 -21.03 4.84 18.71
CA ALA A 149 -20.42 5.93 19.47
C ALA A 149 -19.04 6.31 18.96
N ALA A 150 -18.27 5.33 18.47
CA ALA A 150 -16.95 5.58 17.86
C ALA A 150 -17.04 6.33 16.52
N ARG A 151 -18.18 6.23 15.81
CA ARG A 151 -18.41 6.95 14.54
C ARG A 151 -18.87 8.40 14.73
N ASP A 152 -19.19 8.79 15.94
CA ASP A 152 -19.72 10.15 16.25
C ASP A 152 -18.70 11.26 15.93
N ASP A 153 -17.42 10.92 15.90
CA ASP A 153 -16.35 11.84 15.46
C ASP A 153 -16.41 12.13 13.95
N ASP A 154 -16.76 11.13 13.12
CA ASP A 154 -16.79 11.22 11.66
C ASP A 154 -18.21 11.45 11.11
N SER A 155 -19.22 10.88 11.73
CA SER A 155 -20.62 10.91 11.30
C SER A 155 -21.52 11.34 12.44
N GLN A 156 -21.53 12.64 12.75
CA GLN A 156 -22.33 13.20 13.84
C GLN A 156 -23.81 12.90 13.68
N ILE A 157 -24.47 12.56 14.80
CA ILE A 157 -25.93 12.50 14.85
C ILE A 157 -26.51 13.90 14.68
N LEU A 158 -27.33 14.08 13.66
CA LEU A 158 -27.96 15.37 13.37
C LEU A 158 -29.25 15.54 14.16
N TYR A 159 -30.08 14.51 14.18
CA TYR A 159 -31.35 14.48 14.88
C TYR A 159 -31.61 13.11 15.50
N GLY A 160 -32.26 13.10 16.63
CA GLY A 160 -32.58 11.86 17.37
C GLY A 160 -31.40 11.39 18.23
N ARG A 161 -31.20 10.10 18.29
CA ARG A 161 -30.10 9.45 19.03
C ARG A 161 -29.59 8.19 18.34
N TRP A 162 -28.38 7.79 18.67
CA TRP A 162 -27.87 6.46 18.28
C TRP A 162 -28.67 5.32 18.92
N LEU A 163 -28.53 4.13 18.31
CA LEU A 163 -29.10 2.91 18.88
C LEU A 163 -28.39 2.59 20.21
N ASP A 164 -29.15 2.02 21.13
CA ASP A 164 -28.69 1.61 22.45
C ASP A 164 -28.98 0.10 22.61
N ASP A 165 -27.95 -0.66 22.99
CA ASP A 165 -28.03 -2.13 23.01
C ASP A 165 -29.10 -2.66 23.93
N ASP A 166 -29.36 -1.99 25.09
CA ASP A 166 -30.35 -2.41 26.06
C ASP A 166 -31.75 -1.89 25.75
N ARG A 167 -31.87 -0.59 25.39
CA ARG A 167 -33.16 0.08 25.17
C ARG A 167 -33.83 -0.32 23.87
N ASP A 168 -33.04 -0.62 22.85
CA ASP A 168 -33.57 -0.88 21.51
C ASP A 168 -33.56 -2.38 21.18
N ALA A 169 -33.17 -3.23 22.10
CA ALA A 169 -33.18 -4.67 21.93
C ALA A 169 -34.59 -5.17 21.50
N GLY A 170 -34.61 -5.93 20.39
CA GLY A 170 -35.83 -6.47 19.78
C GLY A 170 -36.73 -5.44 19.09
N ARG A 171 -36.37 -4.16 19.10
CA ARG A 171 -37.19 -3.12 18.48
C ARG A 171 -36.79 -2.93 17.01
N LYS A 172 -37.80 -2.73 16.17
CA LYS A 172 -37.60 -2.40 14.75
C LYS A 172 -37.37 -0.91 14.57
N VAL A 173 -36.24 -0.43 15.08
CA VAL A 173 -35.81 0.96 14.95
C VAL A 173 -34.53 1.02 14.11
N ALA A 174 -34.26 2.18 13.53
CA ALA A 174 -33.08 2.36 12.68
C ALA A 174 -32.47 3.75 12.80
N CYS A 175 -31.15 3.83 12.59
CA CYS A 175 -30.42 5.06 12.30
C CYS A 175 -30.04 5.09 10.82
N VAL A 176 -30.30 6.22 10.17
CA VAL A 176 -30.13 6.40 8.71
C VAL A 176 -29.35 7.67 8.41
N SER A 177 -28.71 7.74 7.24
CA SER A 177 -28.04 8.95 6.79
C SER A 177 -29.03 10.02 6.35
N GLU A 178 -28.63 11.30 6.40
CA GLU A 178 -29.42 12.41 5.85
C GLU A 178 -29.72 12.22 4.35
N LYS A 179 -28.79 11.65 3.60
CA LYS A 179 -28.95 11.35 2.18
C LYS A 179 -30.04 10.29 1.95
N PHE A 180 -30.10 9.26 2.77
CA PHE A 180 -31.19 8.28 2.73
C PHE A 180 -32.54 8.93 2.99
N VAL A 181 -32.61 9.87 3.96
CA VAL A 181 -33.84 10.60 4.25
C VAL A 181 -34.29 11.42 3.05
N GLU A 182 -33.38 12.14 2.41
CA GLU A 182 -33.67 12.95 1.24
C GLU A 182 -34.24 12.11 0.09
N GLN A 183 -33.62 10.95 -0.18
CA GLN A 183 -33.97 10.09 -1.30
C GLN A 183 -35.21 9.21 -1.05
N ALA A 184 -35.34 8.62 0.16
CA ALA A 184 -36.37 7.65 0.46
C ALA A 184 -37.64 8.23 1.10
N ILE A 185 -37.51 9.33 1.84
CA ILE A 185 -38.60 9.86 2.67
C ILE A 185 -39.06 11.23 2.17
N GLY A 186 -38.11 12.05 1.66
CA GLY A 186 -38.32 13.44 1.33
C GLY A 186 -38.54 14.32 2.58
N GLY A 187 -38.16 15.59 2.51
CA GLY A 187 -38.27 16.52 3.61
C GLY A 187 -36.99 16.68 4.44
N SER A 188 -37.10 17.26 5.63
CA SER A 188 -35.94 17.50 6.47
C SER A 188 -35.56 16.28 7.31
N ALA A 189 -34.29 16.18 7.69
CA ALA A 189 -33.80 15.12 8.58
C ALA A 189 -34.56 15.08 9.93
N GLN A 190 -35.00 16.23 10.41
CA GLN A 190 -35.80 16.35 11.63
C GLN A 190 -37.20 15.71 11.49
N ASP A 191 -37.85 15.90 10.35
CA ASP A 191 -39.19 15.39 10.06
C ASP A 191 -39.19 13.85 9.83
N ALA A 192 -38.02 13.26 9.63
CA ALA A 192 -37.87 11.83 9.41
C ALA A 192 -37.97 11.03 10.73
N ILE A 193 -37.67 11.65 11.87
CA ILE A 193 -37.70 10.94 13.16
C ILE A 193 -39.12 10.45 13.44
N GLY A 194 -39.22 9.14 13.80
CA GLY A 194 -40.48 8.45 14.08
C GLY A 194 -41.25 7.98 12.85
N LYS A 195 -40.86 8.34 11.64
CA LYS A 195 -41.48 7.80 10.42
C LYS A 195 -41.10 6.34 10.20
N ALA A 196 -42.03 5.60 9.62
CA ALA A 196 -41.80 4.22 9.21
C ALA A 196 -41.24 4.13 7.81
N VAL A 197 -40.19 3.31 7.64
CA VAL A 197 -39.60 2.95 6.36
C VAL A 197 -39.70 1.46 6.19
N THR A 198 -40.18 1.01 5.02
CA THR A 198 -40.26 -0.41 4.68
C THR A 198 -39.18 -0.75 3.67
N LEU A 199 -38.30 -1.67 4.05
CA LEU A 199 -37.23 -2.20 3.20
C LEU A 199 -37.57 -3.62 2.76
N THR A 200 -37.28 -3.93 1.52
CA THR A 200 -37.28 -5.30 1.00
C THR A 200 -35.89 -5.88 1.16
N ILE A 201 -35.72 -6.85 2.05
CA ILE A 201 -34.46 -7.52 2.35
C ILE A 201 -34.67 -9.02 2.09
N ASN A 202 -33.86 -9.63 1.23
CA ASN A 202 -33.96 -11.05 0.89
C ASN A 202 -35.41 -11.47 0.53
N GLN A 203 -36.09 -10.66 -0.27
CA GLN A 203 -37.48 -10.84 -0.75
C GLN A 203 -38.55 -10.72 0.37
N ASN A 204 -38.17 -10.38 1.60
CA ASN A 204 -39.09 -10.13 2.70
C ASN A 204 -39.18 -8.63 3.01
N LEU A 205 -40.39 -8.20 3.40
CA LEU A 205 -40.65 -6.81 3.77
C LEU A 205 -40.46 -6.62 5.29
N TYR A 206 -39.60 -5.66 5.62
CA TYR A 206 -39.36 -5.26 7.01
C TYR A 206 -39.61 -3.78 7.18
N THR A 207 -40.40 -3.42 8.21
CA THR A 207 -40.69 -2.02 8.51
C THR A 207 -39.90 -1.60 9.75
N PHE A 208 -39.18 -0.51 9.63
CA PHE A 208 -38.39 0.09 10.71
C PHE A 208 -38.87 1.51 10.97
N TYR A 209 -38.70 1.99 12.20
CA TYR A 209 -38.99 3.36 12.59
C TYR A 209 -37.67 4.11 12.77
N ILE A 210 -37.56 5.26 12.15
CA ILE A 210 -36.32 6.09 12.20
C ILE A 210 -36.20 6.69 13.60
N GLN A 211 -35.11 6.36 14.30
CA GLN A 211 -34.79 6.84 15.62
C GLN A 211 -33.71 7.91 15.61
N GLY A 212 -32.79 7.85 14.68
CA GLY A 212 -31.70 8.81 14.48
C GLY A 212 -31.37 9.05 13.02
N VAL A 213 -30.96 10.27 12.74
CA VAL A 213 -30.42 10.67 11.42
C VAL A 213 -29.03 11.19 11.64
N TYR A 214 -28.06 10.57 10.95
CA TYR A 214 -26.66 10.96 11.03
C TYR A 214 -26.21 11.66 9.74
N LYS A 215 -25.12 12.43 9.86
CA LYS A 215 -24.53 13.13 8.74
C LYS A 215 -23.88 12.13 7.77
N TYR A 216 -24.19 12.27 6.47
CA TYR A 216 -23.54 11.47 5.45
C TYR A 216 -22.11 11.97 5.19
N THR A 217 -21.15 11.08 5.28
CA THR A 217 -19.77 11.30 4.84
C THR A 217 -19.50 10.37 3.66
N GLU A 218 -18.99 10.92 2.55
CA GLU A 218 -18.58 10.09 1.43
C GLU A 218 -17.35 9.28 1.84
N ASP A 219 -17.50 7.96 1.89
CA ASP A 219 -16.36 7.08 2.07
C ASP A 219 -15.43 7.20 0.86
N SER A 220 -14.16 7.47 1.11
CA SER A 220 -13.10 7.56 0.09
C SER A 220 -13.01 6.29 -0.79
N TYR A 221 -13.56 5.18 -0.33
CA TYR A 221 -13.60 3.91 -1.05
C TYR A 221 -14.61 3.92 -2.22
N SER A 222 -15.74 4.61 -2.09
CA SER A 222 -16.74 4.72 -3.18
C SER A 222 -16.25 5.58 -4.35
N SER A 223 -15.43 6.59 -4.06
CA SER A 223 -14.81 7.45 -5.08
C SER A 223 -13.76 6.72 -5.93
N MET A 224 -13.15 5.67 -5.41
CA MET A 224 -12.06 4.92 -6.08
C MET A 224 -12.59 3.94 -7.14
N TYR A 225 -13.85 3.49 -7.03
CA TYR A 225 -14.47 2.52 -7.95
C TYR A 225 -15.40 3.12 -9.01
N GLY A 226 -15.24 4.40 -9.31
CA GLY A 226 -15.99 5.09 -10.35
C GLY A 226 -17.34 5.58 -9.81
N GLY A 227 -17.45 6.90 -9.70
CA GLY A 227 -18.63 7.58 -9.21
C GLY A 227 -19.91 6.98 -9.77
N SER A 228 -20.69 6.40 -8.88
CA SER A 228 -22.05 6.01 -9.18
C SER A 228 -22.83 7.29 -9.47
N ASP A 229 -23.69 7.24 -10.49
CA ASP A 229 -24.71 8.24 -10.69
C ASP A 229 -25.39 8.58 -9.37
N ASP A 230 -25.72 9.83 -9.16
CA ASP A 230 -26.28 10.39 -7.91
C ASP A 230 -27.50 9.62 -7.36
N ASP A 231 -28.16 8.85 -8.22
CA ASP A 231 -29.32 8.01 -7.92
C ASP A 231 -28.99 6.60 -7.35
N SER A 232 -27.71 6.15 -7.39
CA SER A 232 -27.30 4.80 -6.94
C SER A 232 -26.40 4.78 -5.72
N ILE A 233 -26.38 5.85 -4.93
CA ILE A 233 -25.53 5.95 -3.76
C ILE A 233 -26.04 5.00 -2.67
N GLN A 234 -25.24 4.00 -2.41
CA GLN A 234 -25.49 3.04 -1.34
C GLN A 234 -25.23 3.72 0.01
N THR A 235 -26.26 3.82 0.84
CA THR A 235 -26.17 4.39 2.18
C THR A 235 -26.31 3.31 3.23
N ASP A 236 -25.65 3.50 4.38
CA ASP A 236 -25.79 2.57 5.50
C ASP A 236 -27.08 2.78 6.27
N PHE A 237 -27.73 1.67 6.60
CA PHE A 237 -28.96 1.60 7.37
C PHE A 237 -28.69 0.74 8.63
N TYR A 238 -28.50 1.40 9.76
CA TYR A 238 -28.15 0.73 11.01
C TYR A 238 -29.38 0.31 11.81
N ILE A 239 -29.40 -0.95 12.23
CA ILE A 239 -30.46 -1.55 13.06
C ILE A 239 -29.86 -2.20 14.31
N PRO A 240 -30.66 -2.48 15.36
CA PRO A 240 -30.16 -3.22 16.51
C PRO A 240 -29.57 -4.58 16.12
N LEU A 241 -28.48 -4.96 16.78
CA LEU A 241 -27.70 -6.14 16.46
C LEU A 241 -28.49 -7.46 16.55
N ASP A 242 -29.34 -7.59 17.54
CA ASP A 242 -30.22 -8.75 17.76
C ASP A 242 -31.27 -8.88 16.66
N VAL A 243 -31.87 -7.77 16.22
CA VAL A 243 -32.80 -7.72 15.10
C VAL A 243 -32.09 -8.12 13.80
N ALA A 244 -30.87 -7.65 13.58
CA ALA A 244 -30.08 -8.02 12.42
C ALA A 244 -29.75 -9.52 12.39
N LYS A 245 -29.34 -10.09 13.53
CA LYS A 245 -29.11 -11.53 13.67
C LYS A 245 -30.36 -12.33 13.34
N ALA A 246 -31.52 -11.90 13.87
CA ALA A 246 -32.78 -12.55 13.59
C ALA A 246 -33.19 -12.52 12.12
N ILE A 247 -32.95 -11.40 11.41
CA ILE A 247 -33.23 -11.27 9.97
C ILE A 247 -32.26 -12.10 9.13
N ALA A 248 -30.96 -12.09 9.50
CA ALA A 248 -29.93 -12.85 8.81
C ALA A 248 -30.02 -14.38 9.08
N GLY A 249 -30.83 -14.81 10.06
CA GLY A 249 -30.84 -16.19 10.52
C GLY A 249 -29.50 -16.61 11.14
N ALA A 250 -28.76 -15.65 11.69
CA ALA A 250 -27.46 -15.88 12.31
C ALA A 250 -27.66 -16.42 13.76
N GLY A 251 -26.73 -17.29 14.19
CA GLY A 251 -26.71 -17.79 15.55
C GLY A 251 -26.37 -16.74 16.61
N ALA A 252 -26.27 -17.16 17.85
CA ALA A 252 -25.99 -16.26 18.98
C ALA A 252 -24.59 -15.64 18.90
N GLY A 253 -23.60 -16.36 18.30
CA GLY A 253 -22.21 -15.87 18.15
C GLY A 253 -21.98 -14.89 17.00
N TYR A 254 -20.71 -14.60 16.75
CA TYR A 254 -20.23 -13.69 15.72
C TYR A 254 -19.23 -14.39 14.82
N GLN A 255 -19.37 -14.21 13.52
CA GLN A 255 -18.36 -14.71 12.55
C GLN A 255 -17.13 -13.79 12.52
N SER A 256 -17.35 -12.50 12.75
CA SER A 256 -16.29 -11.49 12.82
C SER A 256 -16.63 -10.44 13.87
N ILE A 257 -15.61 -9.99 14.58
CA ILE A 257 -15.68 -8.86 15.52
C ILE A 257 -14.52 -7.91 15.24
N THR A 258 -14.66 -6.65 15.63
CA THR A 258 -13.55 -5.69 15.54
C THR A 258 -13.16 -5.26 16.96
N VAL A 259 -11.91 -5.53 17.30
CA VAL A 259 -11.30 -5.05 18.55
C VAL A 259 -10.61 -3.73 18.25
N VAL A 260 -11.05 -2.66 18.89
CA VAL A 260 -10.41 -1.35 18.78
C VAL A 260 -9.39 -1.22 19.89
N ALA A 261 -8.11 -1.17 19.51
CA ALA A 261 -7.01 -1.06 20.45
C ALA A 261 -6.85 0.39 20.94
N ASN A 262 -6.38 0.55 22.17
CA ASN A 262 -6.01 1.85 22.71
C ASN A 262 -4.65 2.26 22.17
N GLY A 263 -4.62 3.03 21.06
CA GLY A 263 -3.43 3.44 20.34
C GLY A 263 -2.39 4.24 21.15
N GLY A 264 -2.77 4.77 22.31
CA GLY A 264 -1.86 5.45 23.24
C GLY A 264 -1.05 4.49 24.13
N THR A 265 -1.47 3.23 24.25
CA THR A 265 -0.86 2.25 25.18
C THR A 265 -0.24 1.05 24.48
N VAL A 266 -0.59 0.79 23.21
CA VAL A 266 -0.23 -0.46 22.52
C VAL A 266 0.24 -0.20 21.10
N ASN A 267 1.28 -0.93 20.69
CA ASN A 267 1.59 -1.07 19.26
C ASN A 267 0.57 -2.04 18.63
N VAL A 268 -0.26 -1.52 17.74
CA VAL A 268 -1.34 -2.30 17.10
C VAL A 268 -0.81 -3.50 16.32
N THR A 269 0.32 -3.37 15.63
CA THR A 269 0.93 -4.46 14.84
C THR A 269 1.34 -5.64 15.72
N ASP A 270 1.88 -5.38 16.90
CA ASP A 270 2.25 -6.44 17.85
C ASP A 270 1.02 -7.00 18.57
N PHE A 271 0.04 -6.15 18.86
CA PHE A 271 -1.17 -6.55 19.58
C PHE A 271 -2.09 -7.45 18.74
N VAL A 272 -2.08 -7.32 17.41
CA VAL A 272 -2.81 -8.23 16.50
C VAL A 272 -2.48 -9.69 16.78
N ASN A 273 -1.20 -10.01 16.96
CA ASN A 273 -0.78 -11.38 17.25
C ASN A 273 -1.33 -11.86 18.60
N THR A 274 -1.27 -11.00 19.63
CA THR A 274 -1.82 -11.30 20.96
C THR A 274 -3.32 -11.56 20.91
N VAL A 275 -4.07 -10.74 20.18
CA VAL A 275 -5.51 -10.90 19.96
C VAL A 275 -5.79 -12.22 19.23
N GLY A 276 -5.05 -12.48 18.14
CA GLY A 276 -5.18 -13.72 17.37
C GLY A 276 -4.94 -14.97 18.21
N ASP A 277 -3.85 -15.00 18.96
CA ASP A 277 -3.47 -16.13 19.82
C ASP A 277 -4.49 -16.35 20.94
N PHE A 278 -5.01 -15.27 21.56
CA PHE A 278 -6.03 -15.38 22.58
C PHE A 278 -7.28 -16.09 22.05
N PHE A 279 -7.87 -15.58 20.97
CA PHE A 279 -9.08 -16.19 20.41
C PHE A 279 -8.81 -17.58 19.82
N ALA A 280 -7.66 -17.80 19.16
CA ALA A 280 -7.28 -19.10 18.62
C ALA A 280 -7.16 -20.17 19.72
N SER A 281 -6.86 -19.80 20.97
CA SER A 281 -6.78 -20.72 22.11
C SER A 281 -8.08 -21.48 22.36
N TYR A 282 -9.23 -20.88 22.08
CA TYR A 282 -10.55 -21.52 22.19
C TYR A 282 -10.79 -22.56 21.08
N TYR A 283 -10.07 -22.46 19.96
CA TYR A 283 -10.23 -23.32 18.78
C TYR A 283 -9.18 -24.44 18.68
N THR A 284 -8.41 -24.69 19.74
CA THR A 284 -7.37 -25.73 19.74
C THR A 284 -7.93 -27.12 19.50
N ARG A 285 -9.16 -27.41 19.96
CA ARG A 285 -9.86 -28.68 19.81
C ARG A 285 -10.80 -28.73 18.59
N ASN A 286 -10.92 -27.64 17.86
CA ASN A 286 -11.72 -27.58 16.65
C ASN A 286 -10.85 -28.00 15.44
N ASP A 287 -11.22 -29.06 14.74
CA ASP A 287 -10.43 -29.58 13.62
C ASP A 287 -10.61 -28.77 12.33
N SER A 288 -11.72 -28.05 12.20
CA SER A 288 -12.11 -27.39 10.95
C SER A 288 -11.95 -25.87 10.98
N TRP A 289 -12.13 -25.25 12.14
CA TRP A 289 -12.17 -23.80 12.28
C TRP A 289 -11.11 -23.29 13.25
N THR A 290 -10.67 -22.06 12.98
CA THR A 290 -9.79 -21.27 13.83
C THR A 290 -10.16 -19.80 13.72
N VAL A 291 -9.49 -18.97 14.49
CA VAL A 291 -9.66 -17.51 14.40
C VAL A 291 -8.38 -16.91 13.82
N SER A 292 -8.54 -15.95 12.93
CA SER A 292 -7.48 -15.11 12.41
C SER A 292 -7.73 -13.66 12.82
N ALA A 293 -6.70 -13.01 13.34
CA ALA A 293 -6.72 -11.58 13.60
C ALA A 293 -5.89 -10.85 12.54
N SER A 294 -6.41 -9.74 12.06
CA SER A 294 -5.71 -8.87 11.11
C SER A 294 -6.04 -7.41 11.40
N SER A 295 -5.09 -6.53 11.15
CA SER A 295 -5.33 -5.09 11.20
C SER A 295 -4.88 -4.45 9.89
N LEU A 296 -5.37 -3.25 9.65
CA LEU A 296 -4.90 -2.46 8.52
C LEU A 296 -3.38 -2.27 8.57
N ALA A 297 -2.83 -1.99 9.77
CA ALA A 297 -1.40 -1.88 9.98
C ALA A 297 -0.66 -3.15 9.54
N SER A 298 -1.16 -4.34 9.89
CA SER A 298 -0.53 -5.62 9.50
C SER A 298 -0.63 -5.89 7.99
N LEU A 299 -1.70 -5.43 7.34
CA LEU A 299 -1.83 -5.50 5.89
C LEU A 299 -0.83 -4.58 5.19
N LEU A 300 -0.67 -3.34 5.69
CA LEU A 300 0.32 -2.39 5.18
C LEU A 300 1.75 -2.89 5.36
N ASP A 301 2.07 -3.50 6.50
CA ASP A 301 3.37 -4.14 6.73
C ASP A 301 3.62 -5.30 5.75
N SER A 302 2.60 -6.11 5.48
CA SER A 302 2.68 -7.20 4.51
C SER A 302 2.89 -6.68 3.09
N MET A 303 2.16 -5.63 2.69
CA MET A 303 2.34 -4.96 1.41
C MET A 303 3.73 -4.32 1.28
N SER A 304 4.20 -3.65 2.33
CA SER A 304 5.53 -3.07 2.38
C SER A 304 6.63 -4.13 2.25
N SER A 305 6.49 -5.26 2.95
CA SER A 305 7.40 -6.40 2.84
C SER A 305 7.40 -7.02 1.44
N MET A 306 6.23 -7.13 0.81
CA MET A 306 6.10 -7.59 -0.58
C MET A 306 6.78 -6.61 -1.54
N MET A 307 6.54 -5.30 -1.39
CA MET A 307 7.19 -4.27 -2.22
C MET A 307 8.70 -4.26 -2.03
N ASN A 308 9.21 -4.43 -0.80
CA ASN A 308 10.64 -4.56 -0.52
C ASN A 308 11.23 -5.79 -1.23
N THR A 309 10.55 -6.92 -1.26
CA THR A 309 11.00 -8.13 -1.96
C THR A 309 11.07 -7.91 -3.46
N VAL A 310 10.04 -7.29 -4.05
CA VAL A 310 10.02 -6.93 -5.48
C VAL A 310 11.14 -5.92 -5.80
N SER A 311 11.30 -4.89 -4.97
CA SER A 311 12.35 -3.88 -5.11
C SER A 311 13.75 -4.50 -5.05
N LEU A 312 13.98 -5.45 -4.14
CA LEU A 312 15.25 -6.20 -4.05
C LEU A 312 15.52 -6.98 -5.33
N GLY A 313 14.53 -7.68 -5.87
CA GLY A 313 14.65 -8.42 -7.13
C GLY A 313 15.04 -7.52 -8.31
N ILE A 314 14.37 -6.37 -8.44
CA ILE A 314 14.64 -5.43 -9.52
C ILE A 314 15.98 -4.70 -9.30
N SER A 315 16.32 -4.39 -8.05
CA SER A 315 17.64 -3.85 -7.70
C SER A 315 18.77 -4.79 -8.09
N ALA A 316 18.58 -6.11 -7.99
CA ALA A 316 19.54 -7.09 -8.46
C ALA A 316 19.72 -7.03 -10.00
N ILE A 317 18.62 -6.91 -10.75
CA ILE A 317 18.65 -6.75 -12.20
C ILE A 317 19.33 -5.42 -12.59
N ALA A 318 19.00 -4.35 -11.88
CA ALA A 318 19.63 -3.04 -12.08
C ALA A 318 21.14 -3.08 -11.77
N ALA A 319 21.56 -3.79 -10.73
CA ALA A 319 22.97 -4.00 -10.40
C ALA A 319 23.71 -4.73 -11.54
N LEU A 320 23.10 -5.75 -12.15
CA LEU A 320 23.65 -6.41 -13.34
C LEU A 320 23.77 -5.43 -14.53
N SER A 321 22.75 -4.63 -14.78
CA SER A 321 22.76 -3.60 -15.83
C SER A 321 23.87 -2.57 -15.59
N LEU A 322 24.07 -2.15 -14.35
CA LEU A 322 25.13 -1.23 -13.93
C LEU A 322 26.53 -1.86 -14.08
N LEU A 323 26.68 -3.16 -13.79
CA LEU A 323 27.92 -3.89 -14.04
C LEU A 323 28.28 -3.90 -15.54
N VAL A 324 27.31 -4.23 -16.41
CA VAL A 324 27.51 -4.20 -17.86
C VAL A 324 27.83 -2.80 -18.34
N GLY A 325 27.13 -1.78 -17.86
CA GLY A 325 27.44 -0.37 -18.15
C GLY A 325 28.83 0.02 -17.66
N GLY A 326 29.23 -0.41 -16.46
CA GLY A 326 30.58 -0.19 -15.90
C GLY A 326 31.71 -0.83 -16.74
N ILE A 327 31.50 -2.08 -17.21
CA ILE A 327 32.42 -2.73 -18.15
C ILE A 327 32.51 -1.95 -19.46
N GLY A 328 31.39 -1.41 -19.94
CA GLY A 328 31.33 -0.52 -21.09
C GLY A 328 32.20 0.74 -20.89
N VAL A 329 32.09 1.39 -19.73
CA VAL A 329 32.92 2.55 -19.36
C VAL A 329 34.39 2.16 -19.31
N MET A 330 34.73 1.02 -18.67
CA MET A 330 36.09 0.52 -18.62
C MET A 330 36.71 0.34 -20.04
N ASN A 331 35.93 -0.29 -20.93
CA ASN A 331 36.42 -0.52 -22.33
C ASN A 331 36.64 0.79 -23.08
N ILE A 332 35.73 1.77 -22.91
CA ILE A 332 35.92 3.08 -23.55
C ILE A 332 37.14 3.82 -22.99
N MET A 333 37.31 3.79 -21.68
CA MET A 333 38.48 4.40 -21.05
C MET A 333 39.76 3.75 -21.48
N LEU A 334 39.81 2.42 -21.69
CA LEU A 334 41.00 1.74 -22.24
C LEU A 334 41.31 2.22 -23.65
N VAL A 335 40.29 2.34 -24.50
CA VAL A 335 40.49 2.89 -25.88
C VAL A 335 40.92 4.36 -25.83
N SER A 336 40.32 5.17 -24.95
CA SER A 336 40.69 6.58 -24.77
C SER A 336 42.14 6.74 -24.31
N VAL A 337 42.64 5.87 -23.43
CA VAL A 337 44.03 5.85 -22.97
C VAL A 337 44.96 5.52 -24.12
N THR A 338 44.62 4.55 -25.00
CA THR A 338 45.45 4.22 -26.17
C THR A 338 45.44 5.33 -27.22
N GLU A 339 44.29 5.95 -27.49
CA GLU A 339 44.19 7.11 -28.41
C GLU A 339 44.98 8.34 -27.93
N ARG A 340 45.14 8.51 -26.61
CA ARG A 340 45.86 9.65 -26.00
C ARG A 340 47.21 9.28 -25.43
N THR A 341 47.82 8.18 -25.88
CA THR A 341 49.11 7.68 -25.36
C THR A 341 50.23 8.73 -25.48
N SER A 342 50.33 9.42 -26.61
CA SER A 342 51.35 10.47 -26.83
C SER A 342 51.15 11.70 -25.91
N GLU A 343 49.89 12.12 -25.69
CA GLU A 343 49.57 13.22 -24.75
C GLU A 343 49.96 12.86 -23.32
N ILE A 344 49.67 11.63 -22.87
CA ILE A 344 50.03 11.11 -21.53
C ILE A 344 51.57 11.06 -21.43
N GLY A 345 52.24 10.59 -22.47
CA GLY A 345 53.71 10.54 -22.54
C GLY A 345 54.35 11.92 -22.40
N LEU A 346 53.80 12.92 -23.10
CA LEU A 346 54.26 14.30 -23.03
C LEU A 346 54.09 14.89 -21.62
N LYS A 347 52.90 14.71 -20.99
CA LYS A 347 52.67 15.18 -19.61
C LYS A 347 53.64 14.54 -18.63
N LYS A 348 53.96 13.26 -18.79
CA LYS A 348 54.95 12.58 -17.93
C LYS A 348 56.38 13.04 -18.21
N ALA A 349 56.75 13.31 -19.46
CA ALA A 349 58.06 13.81 -19.82
C ALA A 349 58.35 15.20 -19.22
N ILE A 350 57.29 16.03 -19.07
CA ILE A 350 57.38 17.36 -18.43
C ILE A 350 57.34 17.25 -16.89
N GLY A 351 57.18 16.04 -16.29
CA GLY A 351 57.28 15.81 -14.86
C GLY A 351 55.97 15.59 -14.13
N ALA A 352 54.87 15.28 -14.81
CA ALA A 352 53.60 14.95 -14.15
C ALA A 352 53.74 13.67 -13.30
N ARG A 353 53.32 13.76 -12.03
CA ARG A 353 53.32 12.62 -11.12
C ARG A 353 52.24 11.58 -11.49
N LYS A 354 52.54 10.29 -11.31
CA LYS A 354 51.59 9.18 -11.57
C LYS A 354 50.21 9.42 -10.97
N LYS A 355 50.15 9.97 -9.72
CA LYS A 355 48.88 10.28 -9.03
C LYS A 355 48.03 11.31 -9.80
N VAL A 356 48.65 12.28 -10.46
CA VAL A 356 47.91 13.32 -11.22
C VAL A 356 47.20 12.72 -12.41
N ILE A 357 47.87 11.85 -13.15
CA ILE A 357 47.33 11.16 -14.33
C ILE A 357 46.24 10.19 -13.89
N LEU A 358 46.47 9.42 -12.84
CA LEU A 358 45.46 8.52 -12.25
C LEU A 358 44.20 9.28 -11.87
N PHE A 359 44.35 10.38 -11.13
CA PHE A 359 43.19 11.20 -10.71
C PHE A 359 42.46 11.83 -11.89
N GLN A 360 43.17 12.24 -12.94
CA GLN A 360 42.56 12.80 -14.16
C GLN A 360 41.62 11.79 -14.81
N PHE A 361 42.10 10.58 -15.10
CA PHE A 361 41.28 9.55 -15.76
C PHE A 361 40.18 8.98 -14.84
N LEU A 362 40.44 8.90 -13.52
CA LEU A 362 39.44 8.46 -12.57
C LEU A 362 38.27 9.46 -12.43
N THR A 363 38.57 10.76 -12.41
CA THR A 363 37.54 11.81 -12.46
C THR A 363 36.77 11.80 -13.78
N GLU A 364 37.40 11.52 -14.92
CA GLU A 364 36.72 11.40 -16.20
C GLU A 364 35.70 10.23 -16.18
N ALA A 365 36.11 9.06 -15.71
CA ALA A 365 35.24 7.90 -15.58
C ALA A 365 34.05 8.16 -14.58
N SER A 366 34.35 8.74 -13.41
CA SER A 366 33.33 9.05 -12.41
C SER A 366 32.32 10.09 -12.90
N MET A 367 32.75 11.07 -13.66
CA MET A 367 31.86 12.06 -14.25
C MET A 367 30.93 11.46 -15.32
N LEU A 368 31.48 10.59 -16.21
CA LEU A 368 30.68 9.87 -17.20
C LEU A 368 29.52 9.12 -16.50
N THR A 369 29.84 8.36 -15.46
CA THR A 369 28.81 7.57 -14.72
C THR A 369 27.88 8.45 -13.93
N SER A 370 28.35 9.55 -13.30
CA SER A 370 27.51 10.50 -12.59
C SER A 370 26.51 11.21 -13.50
N ILE A 371 26.94 11.62 -14.70
CA ILE A 371 26.04 12.20 -15.71
C ILE A 371 25.00 11.17 -16.15
N GLY A 372 25.40 9.92 -16.41
CA GLY A 372 24.49 8.81 -16.68
C GLY A 372 23.51 8.60 -15.54
N GLY A 373 23.98 8.68 -14.29
CA GLY A 373 23.16 8.61 -13.08
C GLY A 373 22.10 9.70 -12.99
N VAL A 374 22.49 10.95 -13.19
CA VAL A 374 21.56 12.10 -13.19
C VAL A 374 20.53 11.98 -14.31
N ILE A 375 20.93 11.60 -15.51
CA ILE A 375 20.00 11.36 -16.62
C ILE A 375 19.05 10.20 -16.27
N GLY A 376 19.58 9.11 -15.68
CA GLY A 376 18.79 7.98 -15.21
C GLY A 376 17.73 8.38 -14.18
N VAL A 377 18.08 9.28 -13.24
CA VAL A 377 17.12 9.86 -12.26
C VAL A 377 16.01 10.63 -12.99
N ILE A 378 16.35 11.50 -13.92
CA ILE A 378 15.36 12.30 -14.68
C ILE A 378 14.41 11.37 -15.45
N VAL A 379 14.94 10.37 -16.13
CA VAL A 379 14.16 9.38 -16.89
C VAL A 379 13.29 8.55 -15.91
N GLY A 380 13.83 8.12 -14.78
CA GLY A 380 13.12 7.37 -13.76
C GLY A 380 11.93 8.15 -13.19
N ILE A 381 12.12 9.43 -12.84
CA ILE A 381 11.04 10.32 -12.37
C ILE A 381 10.00 10.53 -13.47
N ALA A 382 10.41 10.71 -14.72
CA ALA A 382 9.48 10.88 -15.83
C ALA A 382 8.62 9.62 -16.04
N LEU A 383 9.23 8.43 -16.00
CA LEU A 383 8.52 7.15 -16.08
C LEU A 383 7.56 6.97 -14.89
N SER A 384 8.01 7.32 -13.68
CA SER A 384 7.16 7.24 -12.47
C SER A 384 5.92 8.12 -12.59
N LYS A 385 6.04 9.33 -13.13
CA LYS A 385 4.89 10.21 -13.37
C LYS A 385 3.90 9.62 -14.35
N VAL A 386 4.37 9.05 -15.46
CA VAL A 386 3.50 8.40 -16.46
C VAL A 386 2.74 7.22 -15.84
N VAL A 387 3.43 6.38 -15.05
CA VAL A 387 2.79 5.26 -14.36
C VAL A 387 1.78 5.75 -13.32
N SER A 388 2.10 6.80 -12.58
CA SER A 388 1.24 7.41 -11.58
C SER A 388 -0.05 7.97 -12.20
N GLU A 389 0.06 8.69 -13.32
CA GLU A 389 -1.12 9.20 -14.06
C GLU A 389 -2.01 8.09 -14.60
N LEU A 390 -1.41 6.98 -15.09
CA LEU A 390 -2.17 5.81 -15.55
C LEU A 390 -2.84 5.03 -14.40
N SER A 391 -2.25 5.05 -13.20
CA SER A 391 -2.74 4.31 -12.03
C SER A 391 -3.68 5.13 -11.15
N GLY A 392 -3.81 6.46 -11.40
CA GLY A 392 -4.57 7.37 -10.54
C GLY A 392 -3.96 7.59 -9.14
N ALA A 393 -2.74 7.10 -8.89
CA ALA A 393 -2.08 7.20 -7.60
C ALA A 393 -1.16 8.44 -7.51
N PRO A 394 -1.07 9.14 -6.37
CA PRO A 394 -0.16 10.27 -6.21
C PRO A 394 1.31 9.83 -6.34
N THR A 395 2.16 10.65 -6.96
CA THR A 395 3.61 10.36 -7.08
C THR A 395 4.33 10.62 -5.76
N ALA A 396 4.85 9.57 -5.12
CA ALA A 396 5.66 9.66 -3.90
C ALA A 396 7.15 9.50 -4.24
N ILE A 397 7.84 10.60 -4.56
CA ILE A 397 9.26 10.59 -4.94
C ILE A 397 10.13 10.39 -3.69
N SER A 398 10.98 9.35 -3.71
CA SER A 398 11.94 9.06 -2.65
C SER A 398 13.25 9.84 -2.84
N ILE A 399 13.46 10.89 -2.05
CA ILE A 399 14.72 11.65 -2.06
C ILE A 399 15.94 10.76 -1.70
N PRO A 400 15.86 9.86 -0.70
CA PRO A 400 16.96 8.93 -0.39
C PRO A 400 17.35 8.04 -1.56
N ALA A 401 16.37 7.55 -2.36
CA ALA A 401 16.63 6.74 -3.54
C ALA A 401 17.38 7.52 -4.61
N ILE A 402 17.02 8.77 -4.85
CA ILE A 402 17.71 9.65 -5.80
C ILE A 402 19.17 9.82 -5.39
N ILE A 403 19.44 10.20 -4.15
CA ILE A 403 20.80 10.43 -3.65
C ILE A 403 21.60 9.12 -3.69
N GLY A 404 21.01 8.02 -3.23
CA GLY A 404 21.63 6.69 -3.24
C GLY A 404 22.01 6.24 -4.65
N SER A 405 21.12 6.43 -5.64
CA SER A 405 21.36 6.04 -7.02
C SER A 405 22.51 6.83 -7.67
N VAL A 406 22.58 8.14 -7.43
CA VAL A 406 23.68 8.97 -7.94
C VAL A 406 25.02 8.62 -7.29
N LEU A 407 25.02 8.41 -5.97
CA LEU A 407 26.23 7.98 -5.26
C LEU A 407 26.71 6.61 -5.74
N PHE A 408 25.78 5.67 -5.90
CA PHE A 408 26.11 4.33 -6.40
C PHE A 408 26.64 4.36 -7.84
N SER A 409 26.06 5.17 -8.72
CA SER A 409 26.55 5.38 -10.08
C SER A 409 27.98 5.93 -10.10
N THR A 410 28.26 6.91 -9.23
CA THR A 410 29.59 7.49 -9.09
C THR A 410 30.61 6.43 -8.60
N LEU A 411 30.21 5.60 -7.62
CA LEU A 411 31.02 4.51 -7.11
C LEU A 411 31.39 3.50 -8.21
N ILE A 412 30.43 3.12 -9.05
CA ILE A 412 30.65 2.27 -10.23
C ILE A 412 31.69 2.90 -11.15
N GLY A 413 31.60 4.21 -11.42
CA GLY A 413 32.58 4.93 -12.21
C GLY A 413 33.98 4.87 -11.61
N VAL A 414 34.11 4.97 -10.31
CA VAL A 414 35.42 4.83 -9.61
C VAL A 414 35.95 3.40 -9.75
N ILE A 415 35.13 2.38 -9.49
CA ILE A 415 35.57 0.97 -9.55
C ILE A 415 36.04 0.59 -10.96
N PHE A 416 35.21 0.83 -11.98
CA PHE A 416 35.51 0.44 -13.34
C PHE A 416 36.49 1.40 -14.04
N GLY A 417 36.61 2.64 -13.56
CA GLY A 417 37.60 3.60 -14.02
C GLY A 417 39.02 3.38 -13.45
N LEU A 418 39.14 2.65 -12.32
CA LEU A 418 40.42 2.47 -11.64
C LEU A 418 41.44 1.74 -12.51
N LEU A 419 41.07 0.61 -13.13
CA LEU A 419 41.95 -0.21 -13.93
C LEU A 419 42.54 0.55 -15.17
N PRO A 420 41.74 1.22 -16.02
CA PRO A 420 42.28 2.03 -17.10
C PRO A 420 43.11 3.22 -16.59
N SER A 421 42.72 3.84 -15.49
CA SER A 421 43.46 4.97 -14.91
C SER A 421 44.85 4.55 -14.40
N VAL A 422 44.99 3.36 -13.81
CA VAL A 422 46.27 2.80 -13.39
C VAL A 422 47.12 2.48 -14.63
N LYS A 423 46.55 1.87 -15.67
CA LYS A 423 47.27 1.61 -16.93
C LYS A 423 47.83 2.91 -17.55
N ALA A 424 47.00 3.97 -17.60
CA ALA A 424 47.42 5.29 -18.09
C ALA A 424 48.56 5.87 -17.23
N ALA A 425 48.45 5.74 -15.91
CA ALA A 425 49.44 6.23 -14.95
C ALA A 425 50.77 5.44 -15.03
N ASP A 426 50.79 4.21 -15.49
CA ASP A 426 51.99 3.35 -15.56
C ASP A 426 52.69 3.37 -16.93
N LEU A 427 52.14 4.03 -17.95
CA LEU A 427 52.76 4.18 -19.25
C LEU A 427 54.20 4.75 -19.13
N ASN A 428 55.15 4.15 -19.85
CA ASN A 428 56.50 4.66 -19.92
C ASN A 428 56.57 5.87 -20.89
N PRO A 429 57.10 7.04 -20.50
CA PRO A 429 57.15 8.22 -21.36
C PRO A 429 57.83 8.00 -22.71
N ILE A 430 58.90 7.18 -22.70
CA ILE A 430 59.70 6.91 -23.94
C ILE A 430 58.88 6.08 -24.92
N ASP A 431 58.21 5.04 -24.43
CA ASP A 431 57.39 4.15 -25.28
C ASP A 431 56.13 4.88 -25.78
N ALA A 432 55.55 5.74 -24.92
CA ALA A 432 54.37 6.53 -25.23
C ALA A 432 54.62 7.61 -26.31
N LEU A 433 55.80 8.19 -26.36
CA LEU A 433 56.17 9.19 -27.37
C LEU A 433 56.62 8.55 -28.68
N ARG A 434 56.97 7.26 -28.67
CA ARG A 434 57.40 6.49 -29.84
C ARG A 434 56.25 5.76 -30.55
N SER A 435 55.11 5.65 -29.89
CA SER A 435 53.90 5.08 -30.51
C SER A 435 53.29 6.12 -31.46
N GLU A 436 53.32 5.89 -32.75
CA GLU A 436 52.53 6.59 -33.76
C GLU A 436 51.07 6.11 -33.74
#